data_b8c329aaf381d0ca83174d62e6e0c288
#
_entry.id   b8c329aaf381d0ca83174d62e6e0c288
#
_cell.length_a   1.000
_cell.length_b   1.000
_cell.length_c   1.000
_cell.angle_alpha   90.00
_cell.angle_beta   90.00
_cell.angle_gamma   90.00
#
_symmetry.space_group_name_H-M   'P 1'
#
loop_
_entity.id
_entity.type
_entity.pdbx_description
1 polymer ?
#
loop_
_entity_poly.entity_id
_entity_poly.type
_entity_poly.pdbx_seq_one_letter_code
_entity_poly.pdbx_strand_id
1 'polypeptide(L)'
;MKKTFSFLAAALLLASCGKQGPLQVTVSNPLNIDRNGELVEVCLNKVIERLNPNDTTDIIVLNEAGEQVPYQQTYDGKLIFPVEVAAGAEAVYTIQTGVKQEGLFDMAVFGRKYPERVDDVAWENDLTAYRTYGPALQANGERAFGYDVWLKRVPELVVEDRYEKELNPATKAVIPYSSRKGLTQI
;
A
#
# COMPACT_ATOMS: atom_id res chain seq x y z
N MET A 1 40.17 34.11 -59.80
CA MET A 1 40.00 34.29 -58.37
C MET A 1 38.63 33.81 -57.97
N LYS A 2 38.55 32.54 -57.43
CA LYS A 2 37.29 31.89 -56.96
C LYS A 2 37.15 32.17 -55.47
N LYS A 3 36.13 32.91 -55.03
CA LYS A 3 35.81 33.15 -53.62
C LYS A 3 34.93 31.99 -53.14
N THR A 4 35.46 31.16 -52.28
CA THR A 4 34.72 30.13 -51.56
C THR A 4 34.05 30.77 -50.35
N PHE A 5 32.73 30.74 -50.33
CA PHE A 5 31.90 31.13 -49.15
C PHE A 5 31.77 29.90 -48.24
N SER A 6 32.39 29.96 -47.06
CA SER A 6 32.24 28.93 -46.03
C SER A 6 30.98 29.27 -45.22
N PHE A 7 29.94 28.46 -45.32
CA PHE A 7 28.78 28.55 -44.46
C PHE A 7 29.10 27.83 -43.14
N LEU A 8 29.22 28.58 -42.07
CA LEU A 8 29.32 28.09 -40.72
C LEU A 8 27.89 27.78 -40.22
N ALA A 9 27.46 26.51 -40.26
CA ALA A 9 26.21 26.09 -39.68
C ALA A 9 26.36 26.00 -38.15
N ALA A 10 25.84 27.00 -37.43
CA ALA A 10 25.73 26.96 -35.98
C ALA A 10 24.56 26.00 -35.63
N ALA A 11 24.91 24.80 -35.19
CA ALA A 11 23.95 23.86 -34.60
C ALA A 11 23.54 24.39 -33.21
N LEU A 12 22.36 24.97 -33.12
CA LEU A 12 21.71 25.33 -31.86
C LEU A 12 21.28 24.01 -31.17
N LEU A 13 22.09 23.53 -30.24
CA LEU A 13 21.68 22.51 -29.29
C LEU A 13 20.65 23.13 -28.36
N LEU A 14 19.38 23.01 -28.68
CA LEU A 14 18.29 23.25 -27.73
C LEU A 14 18.36 22.12 -26.69
N ALA A 15 19.01 22.40 -25.56
CA ALA A 15 18.86 21.59 -24.36
C ALA A 15 17.39 21.69 -23.94
N SER A 16 16.58 20.77 -24.41
CA SER A 16 15.23 20.56 -23.92
C SER A 16 15.32 20.13 -22.46
N CYS A 17 15.13 21.08 -21.56
CA CYS A 17 14.85 20.81 -20.15
C CYS A 17 13.40 20.27 -20.09
N GLY A 18 13.14 19.15 -20.78
CA GLY A 18 11.85 18.50 -20.85
C GLY A 18 11.62 17.67 -19.58
N LYS A 19 10.42 17.72 -19.03
CA LYS A 19 9.91 16.72 -18.07
C LYS A 19 10.29 15.35 -18.59
N GLN A 20 11.02 14.59 -17.81
CA GLN A 20 11.36 13.23 -18.19
C GLN A 20 10.04 12.43 -18.21
N GLY A 21 9.81 11.64 -19.26
CA GLY A 21 8.56 10.92 -19.46
C GLY A 21 8.30 9.83 -18.40
N PRO A 22 7.21 9.07 -18.52
CA PRO A 22 6.85 8.01 -17.59
C PRO A 22 8.00 7.04 -17.29
N LEU A 23 8.02 6.49 -16.08
CA LEU A 23 8.95 5.45 -15.67
C LEU A 23 8.31 4.08 -15.88
N GLN A 24 8.93 3.23 -16.68
CA GLN A 24 8.50 1.84 -16.85
C GLN A 24 9.24 0.93 -15.88
N VAL A 25 8.50 0.00 -15.26
CA VAL A 25 8.98 -1.03 -14.36
C VAL A 25 8.59 -2.38 -14.95
N THR A 26 9.57 -3.12 -15.44
CA THR A 26 9.37 -4.50 -15.92
C THR A 26 9.57 -5.47 -14.77
N VAL A 27 8.58 -6.33 -14.54
CA VAL A 27 8.61 -7.38 -13.51
C VAL A 27 8.59 -8.73 -14.20
N SER A 28 9.60 -9.56 -13.93
CA SER A 28 9.75 -10.90 -14.54
C SER A 28 9.44 -11.98 -13.50
N ASN A 29 8.62 -12.96 -13.88
CA ASN A 29 8.34 -14.14 -13.10
C ASN A 29 8.94 -15.39 -13.76
N PRO A 30 10.16 -15.82 -13.39
CA PRO A 30 10.80 -16.99 -13.99
C PRO A 30 10.24 -18.33 -13.51
N LEU A 31 9.27 -18.32 -12.58
CA LEU A 31 8.69 -19.53 -12.01
C LEU A 31 7.56 -20.06 -12.87
N ASN A 32 7.20 -21.32 -12.66
CA ASN A 32 6.10 -21.98 -13.35
C ASN A 32 4.74 -21.87 -12.62
N ILE A 33 4.60 -20.85 -11.76
CA ILE A 33 3.38 -20.51 -11.01
C ILE A 33 3.07 -19.05 -11.19
N ASP A 34 1.79 -18.70 -11.26
CA ASP A 34 1.35 -17.32 -11.33
C ASP A 34 1.67 -16.59 -10.01
N ARG A 35 2.04 -15.32 -10.13
CA ARG A 35 2.28 -14.41 -9.00
C ARG A 35 1.20 -13.34 -9.01
N ASN A 36 0.32 -13.37 -8.02
CA ASN A 36 -0.81 -12.46 -7.90
C ASN A 36 -0.71 -11.72 -6.57
N GLY A 37 -0.66 -10.38 -6.62
CA GLY A 37 -0.59 -9.53 -5.44
C GLY A 37 0.79 -9.45 -4.79
N GLU A 38 1.86 -9.87 -5.47
CA GLU A 38 3.23 -9.66 -4.99
C GLU A 38 3.59 -8.18 -4.98
N LEU A 39 4.28 -7.72 -3.95
CA LEU A 39 4.66 -6.31 -3.84
C LEU A 39 5.98 -6.04 -4.55
N VAL A 40 5.95 -5.05 -5.43
CA VAL A 40 7.15 -4.46 -6.03
C VAL A 40 7.51 -3.19 -5.29
N GLU A 41 8.79 -3.00 -5.03
CA GLU A 41 9.36 -1.82 -4.38
C GLU A 41 10.20 -1.03 -5.39
N VAL A 42 9.91 0.26 -5.52
CA VAL A 42 10.69 1.20 -6.34
C VAL A 42 11.18 2.34 -5.47
N CYS A 43 12.42 2.77 -5.64
CA CYS A 43 12.96 3.91 -4.90
C CYS A 43 12.18 5.19 -5.24
N LEU A 44 11.50 5.77 -4.25
CA LEU A 44 10.64 6.94 -4.43
C LEU A 44 11.42 8.16 -4.94
N ASN A 45 12.65 8.37 -4.47
CA ASN A 45 13.49 9.48 -4.94
C ASN A 45 13.75 9.38 -6.45
N LYS A 46 14.01 8.18 -6.98
CA LYS A 46 14.18 7.98 -8.43
C LYS A 46 12.92 8.28 -9.22
N VAL A 47 11.74 7.96 -8.66
CA VAL A 47 10.45 8.30 -9.27
C VAL A 47 10.26 9.81 -9.29
N ILE A 48 10.52 10.50 -8.18
CA ILE A 48 10.40 11.95 -8.05
C ILE A 48 11.37 12.67 -9.01
N GLU A 49 12.62 12.26 -9.04
CA GLU A 49 13.63 12.81 -9.96
C GLU A 49 13.21 12.63 -11.42
N ARG A 50 12.65 11.48 -11.77
CA ARG A 50 12.24 11.16 -13.14
C ARG A 50 11.00 11.93 -13.57
N LEU A 51 9.98 11.98 -12.73
CA LEU A 51 8.70 12.58 -13.07
C LEU A 51 8.65 14.07 -12.79
N ASN A 52 9.46 14.55 -11.85
CA ASN A 52 9.43 15.92 -11.34
C ASN A 52 7.99 16.42 -11.09
N PRO A 53 7.18 15.68 -10.30
CA PRO A 53 5.79 16.01 -10.04
C PRO A 53 5.70 17.30 -9.24
N ASN A 54 4.64 18.10 -9.44
CA ASN A 54 4.38 19.27 -8.63
C ASN A 54 4.08 18.91 -7.17
N ASP A 55 3.41 17.76 -6.98
CA ASP A 55 3.15 17.11 -5.69
C ASP A 55 3.35 15.60 -5.85
N THR A 56 3.80 14.92 -4.81
CA THR A 56 3.93 13.46 -4.79
C THR A 56 2.58 12.75 -4.86
N THR A 57 1.47 13.46 -4.56
CA THR A 57 0.11 12.97 -4.74
C THR A 57 -0.32 12.85 -6.20
N ASP A 58 0.39 13.53 -7.11
CA ASP A 58 0.13 13.48 -8.55
C ASP A 58 0.70 12.22 -9.24
N ILE A 59 1.27 11.29 -8.48
CA ILE A 59 1.82 10.05 -9.02
C ILE A 59 0.69 9.01 -9.12
N ILE A 60 0.66 8.28 -10.25
CA ILE A 60 -0.18 7.10 -10.46
C ILE A 60 0.65 5.95 -11.01
N VAL A 61 0.22 4.72 -10.73
CA VAL A 61 0.80 3.49 -11.27
C VAL A 61 -0.23 2.83 -12.17
N LEU A 62 0.15 2.47 -13.38
CA LEU A 62 -0.71 1.82 -14.37
C LEU A 62 -0.19 0.42 -14.67
N ASN A 63 -1.10 -0.54 -14.87
CA ASN A 63 -0.80 -1.85 -15.44
C ASN A 63 -0.68 -1.76 -16.98
N GLU A 64 -0.45 -2.88 -17.66
CA GLU A 64 -0.35 -2.95 -19.14
C GLU A 64 -1.62 -2.55 -19.86
N ALA A 65 -2.78 -2.73 -19.24
CA ALA A 65 -4.07 -2.30 -19.79
C ALA A 65 -4.31 -0.80 -19.66
N GLY A 66 -3.42 -0.07 -18.98
CA GLY A 66 -3.57 1.35 -18.67
C GLY A 66 -4.52 1.64 -17.52
N GLU A 67 -4.85 0.62 -16.72
CA GLU A 67 -5.68 0.75 -15.54
C GLU A 67 -4.81 1.12 -14.33
N GLN A 68 -5.33 1.98 -13.45
CA GLN A 68 -4.61 2.31 -12.22
C GLN A 68 -4.59 1.13 -11.26
N VAL A 69 -3.42 0.90 -10.66
CA VAL A 69 -3.26 -0.03 -9.55
C VAL A 69 -2.99 0.73 -8.26
N PRO A 70 -3.45 0.23 -7.10
CA PRO A 70 -3.19 0.88 -5.83
C PRO A 70 -1.68 0.88 -5.54
N TYR A 71 -1.21 1.92 -4.86
CA TYR A 71 0.18 1.99 -4.41
C TYR A 71 0.26 2.71 -3.07
N GLN A 72 1.38 2.55 -2.39
CA GLN A 72 1.70 3.28 -1.18
C GLN A 72 3.12 3.86 -1.25
N GLN A 73 3.27 5.07 -0.76
CA GLN A 73 4.56 5.66 -0.45
C GLN A 73 4.89 5.35 1.00
N THR A 74 6.04 4.73 1.23
CA THR A 74 6.45 4.29 2.56
C THR A 74 7.34 5.32 3.25
N TYR A 75 7.43 5.26 4.57
CA TYR A 75 8.28 6.17 5.36
C TYR A 75 9.78 5.99 5.11
N ASP A 76 10.19 4.82 4.61
CA ASP A 76 11.58 4.51 4.24
C ASP A 76 11.91 4.87 2.77
N GLY A 77 11.04 5.66 2.13
CA GLY A 77 11.30 6.26 0.82
C GLY A 77 11.12 5.30 -0.36
N LYS A 78 10.17 4.39 -0.27
CA LYS A 78 9.78 3.50 -1.35
C LYS A 78 8.38 3.85 -1.88
N LEU A 79 8.16 3.54 -3.15
CA LEU A 79 6.84 3.37 -3.75
C LEU A 79 6.62 1.87 -3.88
N ILE A 80 5.57 1.35 -3.23
CA ILE A 80 5.20 -0.07 -3.29
C ILE A 80 3.85 -0.23 -3.95
N PHE A 81 3.70 -1.27 -4.78
CA PHE A 81 2.43 -1.59 -5.44
C PHE A 81 2.33 -3.09 -5.73
N PRO A 82 1.10 -3.66 -5.72
CA PRO A 82 0.89 -5.06 -6.07
C PRO A 82 1.02 -5.27 -7.56
N VAL A 83 1.54 -6.44 -7.95
CA VAL A 83 1.69 -6.86 -9.34
C VAL A 83 1.06 -8.23 -9.56
N GLU A 84 0.62 -8.45 -10.79
CA GLU A 84 0.15 -9.75 -11.29
C GLU A 84 1.04 -10.15 -12.45
N VAL A 85 1.72 -11.30 -12.34
CA VAL A 85 2.63 -11.79 -13.38
C VAL A 85 2.43 -13.30 -13.55
N ALA A 86 1.98 -13.69 -14.73
CA ALA A 86 1.77 -15.10 -15.05
C ALA A 86 3.08 -15.91 -15.00
N ALA A 87 2.95 -17.23 -14.89
CA ALA A 87 4.07 -18.14 -14.88
C ALA A 87 4.96 -17.98 -16.13
N GLY A 88 6.26 -17.80 -15.94
CA GLY A 88 7.24 -17.65 -17.00
C GLY A 88 7.11 -16.35 -17.83
N ALA A 89 6.31 -15.37 -17.38
CA ALA A 89 6.04 -14.15 -18.11
C ALA A 89 6.72 -12.92 -17.49
N GLU A 90 6.56 -11.81 -18.20
CA GLU A 90 6.90 -10.47 -17.73
C GLU A 90 5.64 -9.60 -17.78
N ALA A 91 5.57 -8.61 -16.88
CA ALA A 91 4.55 -7.58 -16.90
C ALA A 91 5.21 -6.20 -16.78
N VAL A 92 4.65 -5.20 -17.46
CA VAL A 92 5.17 -3.83 -17.46
C VAL A 92 4.20 -2.91 -16.76
N TYR A 93 4.69 -2.20 -15.75
CA TYR A 93 3.96 -1.18 -15.03
C TYR A 93 4.52 0.20 -15.37
N THR A 94 3.65 1.18 -15.49
CA THR A 94 4.03 2.55 -15.81
C THR A 94 3.74 3.46 -14.64
N ILE A 95 4.77 4.15 -14.13
CA ILE A 95 4.64 5.17 -13.10
C ILE A 95 4.70 6.53 -13.79
N GLN A 96 3.69 7.34 -13.58
CA GLN A 96 3.58 8.66 -14.21
C GLN A 96 2.84 9.66 -13.32
N THR A 97 2.81 10.92 -13.73
CA THR A 97 1.93 11.91 -13.12
C THR A 97 0.50 11.73 -13.59
N GLY A 98 -0.47 11.91 -12.69
CA GLY A 98 -1.89 11.77 -13.00
C GLY A 98 -2.77 11.93 -11.78
N VAL A 99 -4.07 11.86 -11.98
CA VAL A 99 -5.07 11.96 -10.91
C VAL A 99 -5.41 10.57 -10.41
N LYS A 100 -5.41 10.37 -9.10
CA LYS A 100 -5.80 9.11 -8.46
C LYS A 100 -7.28 8.83 -8.69
N GLN A 101 -7.59 7.59 -9.04
CA GLN A 101 -8.95 7.10 -9.14
C GLN A 101 -9.54 6.94 -7.73
N GLU A 102 -10.75 7.49 -7.51
CA GLU A 102 -11.48 7.32 -6.25
C GLU A 102 -11.81 5.84 -6.00
N GLY A 103 -11.82 5.43 -4.71
CA GLY A 103 -12.13 4.07 -4.28
C GLY A 103 -11.03 3.03 -4.49
N LEU A 104 -9.98 3.35 -5.26
CA LEU A 104 -8.87 2.43 -5.51
C LEU A 104 -7.91 2.30 -4.32
N PHE A 105 -7.90 3.30 -3.45
CA PHE A 105 -6.98 3.43 -2.32
C PHE A 105 -7.66 3.20 -0.96
N ASP A 106 -8.71 2.40 -0.94
CA ASP A 106 -9.36 2.00 0.30
C ASP A 106 -8.37 1.26 1.19
N MET A 107 -8.47 1.50 2.50
CA MET A 107 -7.56 0.89 3.46
C MET A 107 -7.78 -0.63 3.48
N ALA A 108 -6.76 -1.38 3.10
CA ALA A 108 -6.74 -2.85 3.20
C ALA A 108 -6.15 -3.34 4.53
N VAL A 109 -5.51 -2.45 5.28
CA VAL A 109 -4.88 -2.75 6.58
C VAL A 109 -5.17 -1.62 7.56
N PHE A 110 -5.28 -1.96 8.83
CA PHE A 110 -5.48 -1.02 9.91
C PHE A 110 -4.72 -1.44 11.16
N GLY A 111 -4.35 -0.52 11.99
CA GLY A 111 -3.77 -0.82 13.29
C GLY A 111 -3.59 0.43 14.14
N ARG A 112 -3.85 0.31 15.43
CA ARG A 112 -3.58 1.36 16.40
C ARG A 112 -3.39 0.82 17.81
N LYS A 113 -2.94 1.69 18.70
CA LYS A 113 -2.97 1.50 20.15
C LYS A 113 -4.36 1.87 20.67
N TYR A 114 -4.83 1.09 21.65
CA TYR A 114 -6.09 1.28 22.38
C TYR A 114 -5.80 1.58 23.86
N PRO A 115 -5.48 2.85 24.22
CA PRO A 115 -5.26 3.24 25.61
C PRO A 115 -6.51 2.99 26.48
N GLU A 116 -7.69 3.14 25.88
CA GLU A 116 -9.00 2.89 26.48
C GLU A 116 -9.24 1.42 26.85
N ARG A 117 -8.45 0.50 26.28
CA ARG A 117 -8.47 -0.93 26.58
C ARG A 117 -7.10 -1.39 27.11
N VAL A 118 -6.68 -0.76 28.21
CA VAL A 118 -5.43 -1.07 28.99
C VAL A 118 -4.18 -1.15 28.10
N ASP A 119 -4.06 -0.21 27.17
CA ASP A 119 -2.93 -0.05 26.25
C ASP A 119 -2.72 -1.19 25.22
N ASP A 120 -3.77 -1.94 24.91
CA ASP A 120 -3.67 -2.92 23.83
C ASP A 120 -3.18 -2.27 22.53
N VAL A 121 -2.51 -3.06 21.69
CA VAL A 121 -2.25 -2.74 20.28
C VAL A 121 -2.91 -3.81 19.44
N ALA A 122 -3.76 -3.42 18.50
CA ALA A 122 -4.39 -4.33 17.56
C ALA A 122 -4.22 -3.85 16.14
N TRP A 123 -4.12 -4.80 15.21
CA TRP A 123 -3.96 -4.54 13.78
C TRP A 123 -4.60 -5.66 12.97
N GLU A 124 -4.95 -5.37 11.74
CA GLU A 124 -5.60 -6.31 10.83
C GLU A 124 -5.26 -6.05 9.37
N ASN A 125 -5.42 -7.09 8.57
CA ASN A 125 -5.55 -7.04 7.12
C ASN A 125 -6.87 -7.70 6.70
N ASP A 126 -7.05 -7.98 5.43
CA ASP A 126 -8.23 -8.64 4.87
C ASP A 126 -8.44 -10.09 5.34
N LEU A 127 -7.42 -10.76 5.85
CA LEU A 127 -7.45 -12.18 6.24
C LEU A 127 -7.44 -12.40 7.75
N THR A 128 -6.70 -11.57 8.49
CA THR A 128 -6.35 -11.84 9.87
C THR A 128 -6.32 -10.58 10.69
N ALA A 129 -6.71 -10.66 11.96
CA ALA A 129 -6.47 -9.61 12.94
C ALA A 129 -5.62 -10.14 14.09
N TYR A 130 -4.92 -9.21 14.75
CA TYR A 130 -4.01 -9.50 15.84
C TYR A 130 -4.22 -8.51 16.96
N ARG A 131 -3.93 -8.97 18.20
CA ARG A 131 -3.84 -8.10 19.36
C ARG A 131 -2.64 -8.50 20.21
N THR A 132 -1.94 -7.51 20.76
CA THR A 132 -1.00 -7.69 21.85
C THR A 132 -1.42 -6.83 23.02
N TYR A 133 -1.18 -7.33 24.23
CA TYR A 133 -1.58 -6.65 25.46
C TYR A 133 -0.54 -5.62 25.88
N GLY A 134 -1.03 -4.50 26.37
CA GLY A 134 -0.19 -3.38 26.78
C GLY A 134 0.34 -3.48 28.20
N PRO A 135 1.29 -2.62 28.56
CA PRO A 135 1.89 -2.57 29.90
C PRO A 135 0.88 -2.20 31.00
N ALA A 136 -0.18 -1.46 30.68
CA ALA A 136 -1.20 -1.09 31.64
C ALA A 136 -2.00 -2.31 32.14
N LEU A 137 -2.18 -3.35 31.31
CA LEU A 137 -2.80 -4.61 31.75
C LEU A 137 -1.93 -5.31 32.80
N GLN A 138 -0.61 -5.35 32.59
CA GLN A 138 0.34 -5.93 33.54
C GLN A 138 0.38 -5.16 34.85
N ALA A 139 0.29 -3.82 34.79
CA ALA A 139 0.23 -2.97 35.98
C ALA A 139 -1.02 -3.23 36.83
N ASN A 140 -2.12 -3.71 36.24
CA ASN A 140 -3.34 -4.15 36.94
C ASN A 140 -3.21 -5.55 37.59
N GLY A 141 -2.03 -6.21 37.49
CA GLY A 141 -1.79 -7.53 38.02
C GLY A 141 -2.24 -8.69 37.13
N GLU A 142 -2.76 -8.40 35.96
CA GLU A 142 -3.13 -9.45 34.99
C GLU A 142 -1.90 -10.00 34.28
N ARG A 143 -1.90 -11.33 34.09
CA ARG A 143 -0.81 -12.05 33.41
C ARG A 143 -1.24 -12.49 32.04
N ALA A 144 -1.51 -11.52 31.16
CA ALA A 144 -1.77 -11.78 29.76
C ALA A 144 -0.50 -11.45 28.96
N PHE A 145 0.05 -12.46 28.29
CA PHE A 145 1.26 -12.37 27.49
C PHE A 145 1.01 -13.03 26.13
N GLY A 146 1.68 -12.52 25.09
CA GLY A 146 1.60 -13.06 23.75
C GLY A 146 0.67 -12.28 22.83
N TYR A 147 0.15 -12.98 21.84
CA TYR A 147 -0.68 -12.41 20.79
C TYR A 147 -1.97 -13.19 20.68
N ASP A 148 -3.09 -12.49 20.58
CA ASP A 148 -4.31 -13.05 20.04
C ASP A 148 -4.24 -13.01 18.51
N VAL A 149 -4.71 -14.07 17.86
CA VAL A 149 -4.79 -14.17 16.40
C VAL A 149 -6.22 -14.54 16.04
N TRP A 150 -6.84 -13.72 15.21
CA TRP A 150 -8.21 -13.91 14.76
C TRP A 150 -8.25 -14.08 13.24
N LEU A 151 -8.75 -15.21 12.78
CA LEU A 151 -9.02 -15.44 11.38
C LEU A 151 -10.32 -14.75 10.99
N LYS A 152 -10.28 -13.91 9.99
CA LYS A 152 -11.42 -13.15 9.52
C LYS A 152 -12.27 -14.00 8.56
N ARG A 153 -13.58 -13.79 8.59
CA ARG A 153 -14.54 -14.34 7.63
C ARG A 153 -14.98 -13.33 6.57
N VAL A 154 -14.52 -12.10 6.72
CA VAL A 154 -14.86 -10.97 5.86
C VAL A 154 -13.58 -10.18 5.58
N PRO A 155 -13.41 -9.61 4.39
CA PRO A 155 -12.22 -8.83 4.04
C PRO A 155 -12.22 -7.43 4.64
N GLU A 156 -13.39 -6.92 5.06
CA GLU A 156 -13.53 -5.58 5.61
C GLU A 156 -12.79 -5.41 6.94
N LEU A 157 -12.36 -4.20 7.25
CA LEU A 157 -11.75 -3.86 8.54
C LEU A 157 -12.81 -3.93 9.66
N VAL A 158 -12.55 -4.72 10.68
CA VAL A 158 -13.53 -5.02 11.75
C VAL A 158 -13.01 -4.83 13.16
N VAL A 159 -11.72 -4.63 13.35
CA VAL A 159 -11.09 -4.50 14.68
C VAL A 159 -11.67 -3.30 15.43
N GLU A 160 -11.79 -2.14 14.79
CA GLU A 160 -12.33 -0.93 15.42
C GLU A 160 -13.77 -1.16 15.92
N ASP A 161 -14.64 -1.71 15.06
CA ASP A 161 -16.03 -2.05 15.42
C ASP A 161 -16.10 -3.04 16.60
N ARG A 162 -15.16 -4.00 16.65
CA ARG A 162 -15.10 -4.98 17.75
C ARG A 162 -14.68 -4.33 19.07
N TYR A 163 -13.68 -3.46 19.06
CA TYR A 163 -13.27 -2.72 20.25
C TYR A 163 -14.38 -1.79 20.74
N GLU A 164 -15.03 -1.08 19.84
CA GLU A 164 -16.17 -0.22 20.18
C GLU A 164 -17.29 -1.02 20.88
N LYS A 165 -17.64 -2.19 20.34
CA LYS A 165 -18.64 -3.09 20.93
C LYS A 165 -18.17 -3.69 22.26
N GLU A 166 -16.89 -3.97 22.44
CA GLU A 166 -16.34 -4.48 23.70
C GLU A 166 -16.38 -3.41 24.80
N LEU A 167 -16.03 -2.18 24.47
CA LEU A 167 -15.96 -1.06 25.39
C LEU A 167 -17.33 -0.45 25.74
N ASN A 168 -18.30 -0.59 24.86
CA ASN A 168 -19.64 -0.06 25.07
C ASN A 168 -20.57 -1.11 25.71
N PRO A 169 -20.94 -0.97 27.02
CA PRO A 169 -21.79 -1.95 27.70
C PRO A 169 -23.19 -2.10 27.08
N ALA A 170 -23.71 -1.06 26.45
CA ALA A 170 -25.04 -1.11 25.81
C ALA A 170 -25.04 -2.02 24.57
N THR A 171 -23.94 -2.14 23.88
CA THR A 171 -23.79 -3.01 22.70
C THR A 171 -23.54 -4.47 23.09
N LYS A 172 -22.99 -4.72 24.29
CA LYS A 172 -22.80 -6.10 24.82
C LYS A 172 -24.10 -6.85 25.00
N ALA A 173 -25.21 -6.16 25.28
CA ALA A 173 -26.52 -6.75 25.54
C ALA A 173 -27.22 -7.31 24.27
N VAL A 174 -26.76 -6.94 23.08
CA VAL A 174 -27.43 -7.26 21.80
C VAL A 174 -26.83 -8.47 21.07
N ILE A 175 -25.64 -8.95 21.49
CA ILE A 175 -25.00 -10.11 20.84
C ILE A 175 -25.45 -11.40 21.54
N PRO A 176 -26.26 -12.27 20.91
CA PRO A 176 -26.63 -13.55 21.48
C PRO A 176 -25.41 -14.40 21.79
N TYR A 177 -25.46 -15.19 22.87
CA TYR A 177 -24.36 -16.10 23.29
C TYR A 177 -23.91 -17.04 22.16
N SER A 178 -24.80 -17.41 21.24
CA SER A 178 -24.46 -18.20 20.04
C SER A 178 -23.47 -17.52 19.09
N SER A 179 -23.46 -16.18 19.05
CA SER A 179 -22.47 -15.42 18.28
C SER A 179 -21.14 -15.27 19.02
N ARG A 180 -21.10 -15.48 20.36
CA ARG A 180 -19.86 -15.44 21.14
C ARG A 180 -18.95 -16.66 20.86
N LYS A 181 -19.53 -17.81 20.46
CA LYS A 181 -18.74 -18.97 20.02
C LYS A 181 -18.01 -18.73 18.69
N GLY A 182 -18.35 -17.66 17.97
CA GLY A 182 -17.67 -17.20 16.77
C GLY A 182 -16.61 -16.12 17.03
N LEU A 183 -16.40 -15.68 18.28
CA LEU A 183 -15.44 -14.62 18.63
C LEU A 183 -13.96 -15.05 18.55
N THR A 184 -13.68 -16.32 18.37
CA THR A 184 -12.37 -16.83 17.96
C THR A 184 -12.16 -16.72 16.44
N GLN A 185 -13.19 -16.29 15.69
CA GLN A 185 -13.14 -16.08 14.25
C GLN A 185 -13.84 -14.75 13.96
N ILE A 186 -13.08 -13.74 13.63
CA ILE A 186 -13.55 -12.45 13.13
C ILE A 186 -13.83 -12.57 11.64
#